data_ecb4ccae5ede061d16b4e7872f43d0ce
#
_entry.id   ecb4ccae5ede061d16b4e7872f43d0ce
#
_cell.length_a   1.000
_cell.length_b   1.000
_cell.length_c   1.000
_cell.angle_alpha   90.00
_cell.angle_beta   90.00
_cell.angle_gamma   90.00
#
_symmetry.space_group_name_H-M   'P 1'
#
loop_
_entity.id
_entity.type
_entity.pdbx_description
1 polymer ?
#
loop_
_entity_poly.entity_id
_entity_poly.type
_entity_poly.pdbx_seq_one_letter_code
_entity_poly.pdbx_strand_id
1 'polypeptide(L)'
;VRVRLEDLTQYSYGWVLIIKTVGIVVLGMIGFVHRERTIPLLDSQPKAFARLGAVEVLIMAAVSGLAVTLGRTPPPPPLDPNLTRMQVKMGYNLSEQISWTNWITLWRPELLFSVIAILLAVYYLRLVRRVDGWKTSRTVWWLLGCVTVVVTLSSGLGMHMPASYSVHMSVHMILSMGVPVFLVLGAPLT
;
A
#
# COMPACT_ATOMS: atom_id res chain seq x y z
N VAL A 1 6.87 17.95 -1.44
CA VAL A 1 5.70 18.77 -1.77
C VAL A 1 4.91 18.96 -0.48
N ARG A 2 4.85 20.20 0.05
CA ARG A 2 3.98 20.51 1.19
C ARG A 2 2.59 20.81 0.64
N VAL A 3 1.66 19.88 0.79
CA VAL A 3 0.24 20.11 0.52
C VAL A 3 -0.31 20.84 1.75
N ARG A 4 -0.88 22.02 1.55
CA ARG A 4 -1.63 22.73 2.59
C ARG A 4 -3.03 22.16 2.67
N LEU A 5 -3.60 22.10 3.87
CA LEU A 5 -5.00 21.66 4.04
C LEU A 5 -6.00 22.52 3.26
N GLU A 6 -5.66 23.78 3.02
CA GLU A 6 -6.43 24.71 2.18
C GLU A 6 -6.53 24.25 0.72
N ASP A 7 -5.48 23.56 0.20
CA ASP A 7 -5.44 23.05 -1.17
C ASP A 7 -6.51 21.96 -1.42
N LEU A 8 -6.97 21.28 -0.37
CA LEU A 8 -8.00 20.24 -0.46
C LEU A 8 -9.37 20.79 -0.86
N THR A 9 -9.64 22.06 -0.56
CA THR A 9 -10.94 22.70 -0.87
C THR A 9 -10.87 23.65 -2.05
N GLN A 10 -9.68 24.17 -2.39
CA GLN A 10 -9.51 25.16 -3.47
C GLN A 10 -9.35 24.53 -4.86
N TYR A 11 -8.84 23.29 -4.95
CA TYR A 11 -8.56 22.61 -6.21
C TYR A 11 -9.49 21.42 -6.45
N SER A 12 -9.88 21.21 -7.71
CA SER A 12 -10.68 20.02 -8.12
C SER A 12 -10.06 18.70 -7.69
N TYR A 13 -8.73 18.62 -7.64
CA TYR A 13 -8.00 17.46 -7.17
C TYR A 13 -8.36 17.11 -5.71
N GLY A 14 -8.43 18.11 -4.84
CA GLY A 14 -8.76 17.90 -3.43
C GLY A 14 -10.19 17.42 -3.23
N TRP A 15 -11.14 17.94 -3.97
CA TRP A 15 -12.54 17.49 -3.93
C TRP A 15 -12.67 16.01 -4.36
N VAL A 16 -12.01 15.62 -5.46
CA VAL A 16 -12.01 14.22 -5.91
C VAL A 16 -11.37 13.31 -4.85
N LEU A 17 -10.30 13.75 -4.18
CA LEU A 17 -9.66 13.02 -3.10
C LEU A 17 -10.60 12.83 -1.90
N ILE A 18 -11.31 13.89 -1.48
CA ILE A 18 -12.29 13.83 -0.37
C ILE A 18 -13.42 12.85 -0.72
N ILE A 19 -14.01 12.97 -1.90
CA ILE A 19 -15.11 12.09 -2.33
C ILE A 19 -14.66 10.64 -2.37
N LYS A 20 -13.45 10.37 -2.88
CA LYS A 20 -12.86 9.02 -2.88
C LYS A 20 -12.67 8.49 -1.46
N THR A 21 -12.17 9.29 -0.55
CA THR A 21 -11.95 8.91 0.85
C THR A 21 -13.28 8.58 1.53
N VAL A 22 -14.30 9.41 1.35
CA VAL A 22 -15.66 9.17 1.84
C VAL A 22 -16.21 7.87 1.26
N GLY A 23 -16.03 7.63 -0.04
CA GLY A 23 -16.45 6.39 -0.70
C GLY A 23 -15.81 5.13 -0.09
N ILE A 24 -14.52 5.19 0.23
CA ILE A 24 -13.82 4.08 0.89
C ILE A 24 -14.35 3.84 2.31
N VAL A 25 -14.61 4.90 3.06
CA VAL A 25 -15.20 4.78 4.42
C VAL A 25 -16.59 4.17 4.34
N VAL A 26 -17.42 4.61 3.39
CA VAL A 26 -18.77 4.06 3.17
C VAL A 26 -18.69 2.56 2.81
N LEU A 27 -17.79 2.18 1.92
CA LEU A 27 -17.55 0.76 1.60
C LEU A 27 -17.14 -0.05 2.82
N GLY A 28 -16.25 0.48 3.65
CA GLY A 28 -15.84 -0.17 4.89
C GLY A 28 -17.02 -0.37 5.87
N MET A 29 -17.87 0.64 6.01
CA MET A 29 -19.08 0.55 6.85
C MET A 29 -20.08 -0.48 6.29
N ILE A 30 -20.29 -0.50 4.97
CA ILE A 30 -21.17 -1.49 4.34
C ILE A 30 -20.62 -2.90 4.56
N GLY A 31 -19.32 -3.13 4.33
CA GLY A 31 -18.68 -4.41 4.58
C GLY A 31 -18.80 -4.86 6.04
N PHE A 32 -18.67 -3.94 6.99
CA PHE A 32 -18.88 -4.21 8.41
C PHE A 32 -20.33 -4.63 8.69
N VAL A 33 -21.32 -3.88 8.18
CA VAL A 33 -22.74 -4.23 8.33
C VAL A 33 -23.08 -5.57 7.66
N HIS A 34 -22.49 -5.87 6.51
CA HIS A 34 -22.60 -7.16 5.85
C HIS A 34 -22.16 -8.31 6.75
N ARG A 35 -21.00 -8.15 7.36
CA ARG A 35 -20.43 -9.16 8.24
C ARG A 35 -21.30 -9.40 9.49
N GLU A 36 -21.77 -8.34 10.10
CA GLU A 36 -22.49 -8.41 11.37
C GLU A 36 -23.97 -8.84 11.23
N ARG A 37 -24.64 -8.37 10.16
CA ARG A 37 -26.10 -8.50 10.04
C ARG A 37 -26.55 -9.38 8.88
N THR A 38 -25.85 -9.38 7.76
CA THR A 38 -26.35 -10.01 6.53
C THR A 38 -25.89 -11.46 6.42
N ILE A 39 -24.63 -11.74 6.77
CA ILE A 39 -24.10 -13.11 6.70
C ILE A 39 -24.91 -14.08 7.57
N PRO A 40 -25.31 -13.76 8.83
CA PRO A 40 -26.14 -14.63 9.64
C PRO A 40 -27.56 -14.88 9.10
N LEU A 41 -28.07 -14.01 8.21
CA LEU A 41 -29.42 -14.10 7.64
C LEU A 41 -29.45 -14.77 6.26
N LEU A 42 -28.32 -15.24 5.74
CA LEU A 42 -28.20 -15.82 4.39
C LEU A 42 -29.14 -16.99 4.16
N ASP A 43 -29.32 -17.86 5.14
CA ASP A 43 -30.17 -19.05 5.02
C ASP A 43 -31.67 -18.70 4.90
N SER A 44 -32.08 -17.51 5.41
CA SER A 44 -33.48 -17.09 5.42
C SER A 44 -33.84 -16.12 4.30
N GLN A 45 -32.91 -15.33 3.76
CA GLN A 45 -33.19 -14.26 2.80
C GLN A 45 -32.12 -14.10 1.69
N PRO A 46 -32.01 -15.01 0.72
CA PRO A 46 -30.98 -14.94 -0.33
C PRO A 46 -31.10 -13.69 -1.22
N LYS A 47 -32.32 -13.16 -1.42
CA LYS A 47 -32.55 -11.95 -2.22
C LYS A 47 -32.01 -10.67 -1.54
N ALA A 48 -32.02 -10.60 -0.22
CA ALA A 48 -31.47 -9.46 0.52
C ALA A 48 -29.95 -9.39 0.36
N PHE A 49 -29.28 -10.53 0.36
CA PHE A 49 -27.84 -10.62 0.10
C PHE A 49 -27.46 -10.15 -1.31
N ALA A 50 -28.19 -10.64 -2.33
CA ALA A 50 -27.92 -10.24 -3.73
C ALA A 50 -28.10 -8.73 -3.94
N ARG A 51 -29.15 -8.12 -3.35
CA ARG A 51 -29.40 -6.68 -3.42
C ARG A 51 -28.30 -5.87 -2.74
N LEU A 52 -27.84 -6.32 -1.59
CA LEU A 52 -26.81 -5.63 -0.83
C LEU A 52 -25.44 -5.77 -1.52
N GLY A 53 -25.12 -6.97 -2.05
CA GLY A 53 -23.91 -7.18 -2.86
C GLY A 53 -23.89 -6.34 -4.14
N ALA A 54 -25.05 -6.16 -4.80
CA ALA A 54 -25.15 -5.29 -5.96
C ALA A 54 -24.82 -3.82 -5.61
N VAL A 55 -25.30 -3.32 -4.46
CA VAL A 55 -24.98 -1.95 -3.99
C VAL A 55 -23.49 -1.83 -3.70
N GLU A 56 -22.89 -2.81 -3.06
CA GLU A 56 -21.44 -2.83 -2.78
C GLU A 56 -20.61 -2.79 -4.06
N VAL A 57 -20.95 -3.61 -5.06
CA VAL A 57 -20.29 -3.62 -6.37
C VAL A 57 -20.42 -2.26 -7.07
N LEU A 58 -21.59 -1.64 -7.04
CA LEU A 58 -21.80 -0.30 -7.61
C LEU A 58 -20.92 0.75 -6.94
N ILE A 59 -20.84 0.74 -5.62
CA ILE A 59 -19.98 1.69 -4.88
C ILE A 59 -18.50 1.41 -5.19
N MET A 60 -18.08 0.15 -5.25
CA MET A 60 -16.70 -0.21 -5.65
C MET A 60 -16.37 0.28 -7.07
N ALA A 61 -17.29 0.13 -8.02
CA ALA A 61 -17.12 0.63 -9.38
C ALA A 61 -17.01 2.17 -9.39
N ALA A 62 -17.86 2.87 -8.62
CA ALA A 62 -17.80 4.32 -8.50
C ALA A 62 -16.48 4.80 -7.88
N VAL A 63 -16.02 4.17 -6.80
CA VAL A 63 -14.73 4.49 -6.15
C VAL A 63 -13.56 4.22 -7.09
N SER A 64 -13.61 3.14 -7.87
CA SER A 64 -12.60 2.82 -8.89
C SER A 64 -12.58 3.88 -10.01
N GLY A 65 -13.76 4.32 -10.48
CA GLY A 65 -13.89 5.41 -11.44
C GLY A 65 -13.31 6.73 -10.92
N LEU A 66 -13.58 7.08 -9.65
CA LEU A 66 -12.99 8.24 -8.99
C LEU A 66 -11.46 8.11 -8.86
N ALA A 67 -10.93 6.91 -8.64
CA ALA A 67 -9.49 6.69 -8.60
C ALA A 67 -8.83 6.94 -9.95
N VAL A 68 -9.46 6.52 -11.05
CA VAL A 68 -9.01 6.80 -12.42
C VAL A 68 -9.08 8.30 -12.71
N THR A 69 -10.17 8.96 -12.33
CA THR A 69 -10.34 10.42 -12.50
C THR A 69 -9.26 11.19 -11.76
N LEU A 70 -8.94 10.79 -10.51
CA LEU A 70 -7.88 11.40 -9.71
C LEU A 70 -6.51 11.28 -10.40
N GLY A 71 -6.22 10.13 -11.02
CA GLY A 71 -4.98 9.91 -11.77
C GLY A 71 -4.85 10.79 -13.02
N ARG A 72 -5.98 11.29 -13.55
CA ARG A 72 -6.02 12.20 -14.71
C ARG A 72 -6.15 13.68 -14.33
N THR A 73 -6.51 13.98 -13.10
CA THR A 73 -6.65 15.36 -12.60
C THR A 73 -5.26 15.91 -12.25
N PRO A 74 -4.85 17.05 -12.81
CA PRO A 74 -3.56 17.63 -12.49
C PRO A 74 -3.50 17.99 -11.01
N PRO A 75 -2.40 17.67 -10.31
CA PRO A 75 -2.21 18.09 -8.93
C PRO A 75 -2.11 19.62 -8.83
N PRO A 76 -2.34 20.21 -7.64
CA PRO A 76 -2.12 21.63 -7.40
C PRO A 76 -0.72 22.06 -7.86
N PRO A 77 -0.56 23.29 -8.41
CA PRO A 77 0.76 23.77 -8.82
C PRO A 77 1.72 23.78 -7.63
N PRO A 78 3.01 23.45 -7.85
CA PRO A 78 4.00 23.47 -6.79
C PRO A 78 4.17 24.88 -6.24
N LEU A 79 4.32 25.00 -4.92
CA LEU A 79 4.52 26.29 -4.23
C LEU A 79 5.87 26.95 -4.60
N ASP A 80 6.83 26.17 -5.07
CA ASP A 80 8.13 26.66 -5.54
C ASP A 80 8.22 26.49 -7.06
N PRO A 81 8.31 27.61 -7.84
CA PRO A 81 8.41 27.57 -9.29
C PRO A 81 9.72 26.98 -9.80
N ASN A 82 10.76 26.85 -8.95
CA ASN A 82 12.07 26.32 -9.31
C ASN A 82 12.16 24.77 -9.21
N LEU A 83 11.07 24.09 -8.83
CA LEU A 83 11.07 22.64 -8.76
C LEU A 83 11.16 22.02 -10.15
N THR A 84 12.05 21.05 -10.31
CA THR A 84 12.13 20.26 -11.54
C THR A 84 10.86 19.42 -11.72
N ARG A 85 10.52 19.10 -12.98
CA ARG A 85 9.38 18.21 -13.28
C ARG A 85 9.47 16.87 -12.53
N MET A 86 10.69 16.40 -12.29
CA MET A 86 10.97 15.18 -11.56
C MET A 86 10.64 15.34 -10.07
N GLN A 87 11.05 16.43 -9.45
CA GLN A 87 10.72 16.76 -8.06
C GLN A 87 9.22 16.92 -7.85
N VAL A 88 8.51 17.50 -8.82
CA VAL A 88 7.04 17.65 -8.74
C VAL A 88 6.35 16.29 -8.78
N LYS A 89 6.79 15.37 -9.64
CA LYS A 89 6.16 14.04 -9.81
C LYS A 89 6.56 13.04 -8.75
N MET A 90 7.83 13.00 -8.36
CA MET A 90 8.40 11.97 -7.47
C MET A 90 8.67 12.48 -6.04
N GLY A 91 8.67 13.81 -5.84
CA GLY A 91 9.04 14.42 -4.56
C GLY A 91 10.55 14.47 -4.30
N TYR A 92 11.39 14.05 -5.25
CA TYR A 92 12.85 14.05 -5.17
C TYR A 92 13.49 14.11 -6.55
N ASN A 93 14.77 14.52 -6.60
CA ASN A 93 15.58 14.44 -7.82
C ASN A 93 16.29 13.09 -7.88
N LEU A 94 16.16 12.44 -9.01
CA LEU A 94 16.93 11.25 -9.35
C LEU A 94 17.96 11.67 -10.40
N SER A 95 19.14 12.09 -9.94
CA SER A 95 20.24 12.56 -10.81
C SER A 95 21.15 11.43 -11.25
N GLU A 96 21.09 10.29 -10.57
CA GLU A 96 22.00 9.19 -10.80
C GLU A 96 21.42 8.14 -11.74
N GLN A 97 22.28 7.61 -12.61
CA GLN A 97 21.90 6.55 -13.54
C GLN A 97 21.67 5.24 -12.81
N ILE A 98 20.84 4.36 -13.40
CA ILE A 98 20.59 3.03 -12.90
C ILE A 98 21.90 2.23 -12.95
N SER A 99 22.46 1.92 -11.77
CA SER A 99 23.68 1.13 -11.61
C SER A 99 23.52 0.18 -10.42
N TRP A 100 24.20 -0.96 -10.46
CA TRP A 100 24.22 -1.91 -9.34
C TRP A 100 24.74 -1.28 -8.05
N THR A 101 25.74 -0.39 -8.16
CA THR A 101 26.25 0.36 -7.01
C THR A 101 25.19 1.26 -6.40
N ASN A 102 24.44 1.97 -7.24
CA ASN A 102 23.40 2.91 -6.80
C ASN A 102 22.18 2.20 -6.15
N TRP A 103 21.94 0.94 -6.47
CA TRP A 103 20.91 0.16 -5.79
C TRP A 103 21.26 -0.11 -4.33
N ILE A 104 22.54 -0.21 -4.00
CA ILE A 104 23.02 -0.52 -2.65
C ILE A 104 23.35 0.76 -1.88
N THR A 105 23.93 1.77 -2.54
CA THR A 105 24.41 2.99 -1.88
C THR A 105 23.33 4.04 -1.66
N LEU A 106 22.35 4.11 -2.55
CA LEU A 106 21.25 5.05 -2.43
C LEU A 106 20.19 4.50 -1.47
N TRP A 107 19.92 5.25 -0.42
CA TRP A 107 18.89 4.90 0.55
C TRP A 107 17.93 6.07 0.77
N ARG A 108 16.65 5.78 0.63
CA ARG A 108 15.56 6.68 0.98
C ARG A 108 14.51 5.90 1.77
N PRO A 109 14.44 6.09 3.10
CA PRO A 109 13.49 5.35 3.93
C PRO A 109 12.06 5.56 3.45
N GLU A 110 11.41 4.49 3.05
CA GLU A 110 9.97 4.45 2.82
C GLU A 110 9.30 4.17 4.15
N LEU A 111 8.59 5.17 4.71
CA LEU A 111 8.14 5.13 6.11
C LEU A 111 6.97 4.18 6.32
N LEU A 112 5.97 4.17 5.41
CA LEU A 112 4.73 3.45 5.63
C LEU A 112 4.94 1.94 5.71
N PHE A 113 5.49 1.35 4.64
CA PHE A 113 5.71 -0.11 4.59
C PHE A 113 6.85 -0.56 5.50
N SER A 114 7.84 0.29 5.75
CA SER A 114 8.89 -0.02 6.72
C SER A 114 8.34 -0.13 8.15
N VAL A 115 7.48 0.81 8.56
CA VAL A 115 6.82 0.74 9.87
C VAL A 115 5.92 -0.50 9.96
N ILE A 116 5.14 -0.80 8.93
CA ILE A 116 4.29 -2.00 8.89
C ILE A 116 5.15 -3.26 9.02
N ALA A 117 6.24 -3.39 8.26
CA ALA A 117 7.13 -4.54 8.32
C ALA A 117 7.79 -4.70 9.71
N ILE A 118 8.21 -3.60 10.34
CA ILE A 118 8.77 -3.60 11.70
C ILE A 118 7.70 -4.05 12.71
N LEU A 119 6.49 -3.50 12.64
CA LEU A 119 5.40 -3.89 13.54
C LEU A 119 5.05 -5.37 13.39
N LEU A 120 4.99 -5.89 12.16
CA LEU A 120 4.77 -7.32 11.90
C LEU A 120 5.90 -8.18 12.45
N ALA A 121 7.15 -7.77 12.30
CA ALA A 121 8.30 -8.47 12.86
C ALA A 121 8.24 -8.49 14.39
N VAL A 122 7.98 -7.36 15.03
CA VAL A 122 7.87 -7.24 16.50
C VAL A 122 6.70 -8.08 17.03
N TYR A 123 5.55 -7.98 16.38
CA TYR A 123 4.36 -8.76 16.75
C TYR A 123 4.63 -10.27 16.67
N TYR A 124 5.20 -10.72 15.56
CA TYR A 124 5.58 -12.12 15.38
C TYR A 124 6.58 -12.60 16.44
N LEU A 125 7.63 -11.83 16.71
CA LEU A 125 8.61 -12.17 17.74
C LEU A 125 7.99 -12.26 19.14
N ARG A 126 7.01 -11.41 19.45
CA ARG A 126 6.28 -11.48 20.72
C ARG A 126 5.43 -12.73 20.82
N LEU A 127 4.80 -13.17 19.74
CA LEU A 127 4.01 -14.40 19.71
C LEU A 127 4.91 -15.64 19.85
N VAL A 128 5.98 -15.72 19.09
CA VAL A 128 6.92 -16.84 19.11
C VAL A 128 7.52 -17.06 20.51
N ARG A 129 7.81 -15.98 21.26
CA ARG A 129 8.32 -16.09 22.65
C ARG A 129 7.35 -16.75 23.62
N ARG A 130 6.08 -16.89 23.25
CA ARG A 130 5.03 -17.52 24.10
C ARG A 130 4.77 -18.98 23.74
N VAL A 131 5.46 -19.50 22.71
CA VAL A 131 5.27 -20.87 22.21
C VAL A 131 6.53 -21.68 22.46
N ASP A 132 6.42 -22.69 23.31
CA ASP A 132 7.52 -23.62 23.58
C ASP A 132 7.77 -24.54 22.39
N GLY A 133 9.03 -24.81 22.09
CA GLY A 133 9.41 -25.71 20.99
C GLY A 133 9.34 -25.11 19.58
N TRP A 134 9.23 -23.77 19.46
CA TRP A 134 9.19 -23.12 18.15
C TRP A 134 10.51 -23.25 17.38
N LYS A 135 10.43 -23.64 16.10
CA LYS A 135 11.63 -23.79 15.25
C LYS A 135 12.19 -22.44 14.84
N THR A 136 13.44 -22.17 15.19
CA THR A 136 14.15 -20.92 14.85
C THR A 136 14.17 -20.63 13.34
N SER A 137 14.22 -21.67 12.49
CA SER A 137 14.19 -21.51 11.03
C SER A 137 12.93 -20.75 10.53
N ARG A 138 11.77 -20.99 11.16
CA ARG A 138 10.53 -20.26 10.81
C ARG A 138 10.64 -18.78 11.12
N THR A 139 11.23 -18.44 12.26
CA THR A 139 11.48 -17.03 12.65
C THR A 139 12.42 -16.35 11.66
N VAL A 140 13.47 -17.05 11.22
CA VAL A 140 14.40 -16.50 10.23
C VAL A 140 13.70 -16.20 8.92
N TRP A 141 12.86 -17.10 8.41
CA TRP A 141 12.11 -16.88 7.18
C TRP A 141 11.15 -15.69 7.29
N TRP A 142 10.43 -15.56 8.41
CA TRP A 142 9.53 -14.43 8.64
C TRP A 142 10.28 -13.11 8.66
N LEU A 143 11.37 -13.03 9.42
CA LEU A 143 12.19 -11.82 9.49
C LEU A 143 12.82 -11.49 8.15
N LEU A 144 13.26 -12.49 7.38
CA LEU A 144 13.76 -12.29 6.03
C LEU A 144 12.72 -11.66 5.13
N GLY A 145 11.45 -12.08 5.21
CA GLY A 145 10.34 -11.44 4.50
C GLY A 145 10.17 -9.96 4.87
N CYS A 146 10.17 -9.65 6.17
CA CYS A 146 10.07 -8.26 6.64
C CYS A 146 11.26 -7.40 6.20
N VAL A 147 12.48 -7.93 6.31
CA VAL A 147 13.70 -7.23 5.85
C VAL A 147 13.68 -7.01 4.35
N THR A 148 13.24 -8.00 3.57
CA THR A 148 13.12 -7.86 2.11
C THR A 148 12.19 -6.71 1.73
N VAL A 149 11.06 -6.53 2.42
CA VAL A 149 10.15 -5.39 2.18
C VAL A 149 10.89 -4.07 2.42
N VAL A 150 11.53 -3.92 3.58
CA VAL A 150 12.23 -2.68 3.96
C VAL A 150 13.35 -2.36 2.98
N VAL A 151 14.20 -3.34 2.69
CA VAL A 151 15.36 -3.17 1.79
C VAL A 151 14.90 -2.83 0.37
N THR A 152 13.94 -3.58 -0.17
CA THR A 152 13.47 -3.38 -1.55
C THR A 152 12.86 -1.99 -1.75
N LEU A 153 12.05 -1.51 -0.80
CA LEU A 153 11.36 -0.23 -0.93
C LEU A 153 12.22 0.97 -0.52
N SER A 154 13.18 0.79 0.39
CA SER A 154 14.00 1.90 0.91
C SER A 154 15.35 2.04 0.19
N SER A 155 15.80 1.04 -0.56
CA SER A 155 17.05 1.09 -1.32
C SER A 155 16.88 1.85 -2.65
N GLY A 156 17.97 1.97 -3.39
CA GLY A 156 17.98 2.54 -4.74
C GLY A 156 17.01 1.85 -5.71
N LEU A 157 16.65 0.57 -5.48
CA LEU A 157 15.57 -0.10 -6.23
C LEU A 157 14.25 0.62 -6.06
N GLY A 158 13.83 0.90 -4.83
CA GLY A 158 12.62 1.66 -4.54
C GLY A 158 12.66 3.09 -5.09
N MET A 159 13.83 3.74 -5.05
CA MET A 159 14.01 5.08 -5.60
C MET A 159 13.87 5.11 -7.13
N HIS A 160 14.37 4.10 -7.85
CA HIS A 160 14.31 4.03 -9.33
C HIS A 160 12.99 3.44 -9.84
N MET A 161 12.19 2.82 -8.97
CA MET A 161 10.91 2.19 -9.32
C MET A 161 9.97 3.12 -10.12
N PRO A 162 9.75 4.41 -9.76
CA PRO A 162 8.89 5.30 -10.52
C PRO A 162 9.48 5.77 -11.85
N ALA A 163 10.81 5.67 -12.01
CA ALA A 163 11.55 6.18 -13.18
C ALA A 163 11.78 5.13 -14.27
N SER A 164 11.78 3.85 -13.90
CA SER A 164 12.12 2.75 -14.83
C SER A 164 11.11 1.61 -14.73
N TYR A 165 10.51 1.24 -15.87
CA TYR A 165 9.54 0.15 -15.94
C TYR A 165 10.16 -1.21 -15.57
N SER A 166 11.39 -1.49 -15.99
CA SER A 166 12.08 -2.74 -15.67
C SER A 166 12.35 -2.87 -14.16
N VAL A 167 12.80 -1.78 -13.51
CA VAL A 167 12.98 -1.75 -12.05
C VAL A 167 11.63 -1.88 -11.33
N HIS A 168 10.59 -1.20 -11.82
CA HIS A 168 9.24 -1.33 -11.29
C HIS A 168 8.77 -2.78 -11.30
N MET A 169 8.90 -3.47 -12.42
CA MET A 169 8.49 -4.87 -12.54
C MET A 169 9.33 -5.79 -11.66
N SER A 170 10.64 -5.54 -11.54
CA SER A 170 11.51 -6.32 -10.65
C SER A 170 11.09 -6.18 -9.17
N VAL A 171 10.86 -4.94 -8.72
CA VAL A 171 10.35 -4.65 -7.36
C VAL A 171 8.99 -5.32 -7.15
N HIS A 172 8.11 -5.21 -8.15
CA HIS A 172 6.78 -5.83 -8.08
C HIS A 172 6.87 -7.35 -7.93
N MET A 173 7.74 -8.02 -8.67
CA MET A 173 7.96 -9.46 -8.56
C MET A 173 8.52 -9.86 -7.19
N ILE A 174 9.49 -9.11 -6.65
CA ILE A 174 10.03 -9.36 -5.31
C ILE A 174 8.94 -9.24 -4.25
N LEU A 175 8.14 -8.18 -4.30
CA LEU A 175 7.10 -7.92 -3.29
C LEU A 175 5.89 -8.84 -3.42
N SER A 176 5.48 -9.20 -4.65
CA SER A 176 4.27 -10.00 -4.87
C SER A 176 4.52 -11.50 -4.79
N MET A 177 5.72 -11.97 -5.08
CA MET A 177 6.07 -13.40 -5.07
C MET A 177 7.09 -13.74 -3.98
N GLY A 178 8.20 -13.03 -3.89
CA GLY A 178 9.29 -13.35 -2.96
C GLY A 178 8.87 -13.16 -1.49
N VAL A 179 8.34 -11.98 -1.16
CA VAL A 179 7.94 -11.67 0.23
C VAL A 179 6.88 -12.62 0.77
N PRO A 180 5.76 -12.92 0.06
CA PRO A 180 4.75 -13.87 0.55
C PRO A 180 5.33 -15.27 0.79
N VAL A 181 6.24 -15.75 -0.06
CA VAL A 181 6.89 -17.05 0.14
C VAL A 181 7.66 -17.07 1.46
N PHE A 182 8.47 -16.03 1.74
CA PHE A 182 9.22 -15.95 3.01
C PHE A 182 8.27 -15.88 4.22
N LEU A 183 7.20 -15.10 4.13
CA LEU A 183 6.22 -14.98 5.21
C LEU A 183 5.47 -16.31 5.45
N VAL A 184 5.08 -17.02 4.39
CA VAL A 184 4.43 -18.35 4.53
C VAL A 184 5.36 -19.38 5.14
N LEU A 185 6.64 -19.40 4.74
CA LEU A 185 7.66 -20.27 5.35
C LEU A 185 7.87 -19.97 6.84
N GLY A 186 7.56 -18.76 7.29
CA GLY A 186 7.51 -18.38 8.70
C GLY A 186 6.37 -19.04 9.49
N ALA A 187 5.36 -19.62 8.80
CA ALA A 187 4.22 -20.33 9.37
C ALA A 187 3.56 -19.62 10.58
N PRO A 188 3.01 -18.38 10.40
CA PRO A 188 2.47 -17.58 11.49
C PRO A 188 1.14 -18.08 12.06
N LEU A 189 0.50 -19.04 11.39
CA LEU A 189 -0.84 -19.55 11.71
C LEU A 189 -0.85 -21.01 12.21
N THR A 190 0.29 -21.57 12.52
CA THR A 190 0.39 -22.96 13.04
C THR A 190 0.56 -23.02 14.54
#